data_192544179d83c80cc175502242bca7f9
#
_entry.id   192544179d83c80cc175502242bca7f9
#
_cell.length_a   1.000
_cell.length_b   1.000
_cell.length_c   1.000
_cell.angle_alpha   90.00
_cell.angle_beta   90.00
_cell.angle_gamma   90.00
#
_symmetry.space_group_name_H-M   'P 1'
#
loop_
_entity.id
_entity.type
_entity.pdbx_description
1 polymer ?
#
loop_
_entity_poly.entity_id
_entity_poly.type
_entity_poly.pdbx_seq_one_letter_code
_entity_poly.pdbx_strand_id
1 'polypeptide(L)'
;MKKEFRVKRNEDFSKIIARKKSFANSCFIIYKNENQMGHGRVGISVSKKLGNAVTRNKIKRQLRMMIQECFHFDEEVDYIVIVRKRFLDNTYIENKKELEYLYKKAKRKEISK
;
A
#
# COMPACT_ATOMS: atom_id res chain seq x y z
N MET A 1 -0.77 13.36 -1.41
CA MET A 1 -1.57 12.46 -2.24
C MET A 1 -3.00 12.96 -2.31
N LYS A 2 -3.54 13.10 -3.51
CA LYS A 2 -4.89 13.64 -3.71
C LYS A 2 -5.95 12.71 -3.14
N LYS A 3 -7.06 13.30 -2.68
CA LYS A 3 -8.15 12.55 -2.07
C LYS A 3 -8.72 11.46 -2.99
N GLU A 4 -8.83 11.75 -4.29
CA GLU A 4 -9.37 10.80 -5.25
C GLU A 4 -8.54 9.53 -5.40
N PHE A 5 -7.25 9.58 -5.03
CA PHE A 5 -6.35 8.44 -5.10
C PHE A 5 -6.23 7.68 -3.78
N ARG A 6 -7.10 7.99 -2.80
CA ARG A 6 -7.08 7.30 -1.50
C ARG A 6 -8.29 6.39 -1.35
N VAL A 7 -8.05 5.20 -0.80
CA VAL A 7 -9.12 4.35 -0.29
C VAL A 7 -9.43 4.83 1.11
N LYS A 8 -10.63 5.31 1.37
CA LYS A 8 -11.00 5.95 2.64
C LYS A 8 -12.01 5.16 3.46
N ARG A 9 -12.96 4.50 2.81
CA ARG A 9 -14.04 3.81 3.51
C ARG A 9 -13.59 2.47 4.04
N ASN A 10 -14.00 2.16 5.27
CA ASN A 10 -13.75 0.84 5.86
C ASN A 10 -14.34 -0.28 5.00
N GLU A 11 -15.48 -0.04 4.38
CA GLU A 11 -16.12 -1.00 3.48
C GLU A 11 -15.22 -1.34 2.30
N ASP A 12 -14.58 -0.32 1.70
CA ASP A 12 -13.69 -0.52 0.57
C ASP A 12 -12.44 -1.30 0.99
N PHE A 13 -11.86 -0.97 2.15
CA PHE A 13 -10.76 -1.74 2.71
C PHE A 13 -11.14 -3.21 2.88
N SER A 14 -12.30 -3.46 3.49
CA SER A 14 -12.76 -4.82 3.74
C SER A 14 -12.97 -5.60 2.45
N LYS A 15 -13.52 -4.98 1.43
CA LYS A 15 -13.73 -5.62 0.13
C LYS A 15 -12.42 -6.03 -0.53
N ILE A 16 -11.44 -5.12 -0.51
CA ILE A 16 -10.15 -5.36 -1.14
C ILE A 16 -9.42 -6.49 -0.43
N ILE A 17 -9.42 -6.47 0.90
CA ILE A 17 -8.77 -7.51 1.70
C ILE A 17 -9.47 -8.86 1.52
N ALA A 18 -10.81 -8.85 1.42
CA ALA A 18 -11.61 -10.07 1.26
C ALA A 18 -11.31 -10.81 -0.05
N ARG A 19 -10.83 -10.11 -1.07
CA ARG A 19 -10.43 -10.74 -2.34
C ARG A 19 -9.21 -11.63 -2.19
N LYS A 20 -8.45 -11.48 -1.13
CA LYS A 20 -7.27 -12.29 -0.79
C LYS A 20 -6.17 -12.32 -1.83
N LYS A 21 -6.17 -11.41 -2.76
CA LYS A 21 -5.06 -11.24 -3.69
C LYS A 21 -4.01 -10.38 -3.00
N SER A 22 -2.95 -11.01 -2.50
CA SER A 22 -1.93 -10.29 -1.76
C SER A 22 -0.53 -10.71 -2.14
N PHE A 23 0.39 -9.80 -1.89
CA PHE A 23 1.83 -10.00 -2.10
C PHE A 23 2.52 -9.46 -0.85
N ALA A 24 3.52 -10.16 -0.37
CA ALA A 24 4.15 -9.79 0.89
C ALA A 24 5.66 -9.91 0.82
N ASN A 25 6.33 -9.04 1.56
CA ASN A 25 7.74 -9.20 1.90
C ASN A 25 7.89 -8.93 3.40
N SER A 26 9.13 -8.77 3.89
CA SER A 26 9.35 -8.57 5.31
C SER A 26 8.82 -7.24 5.84
N CYS A 27 8.65 -6.25 4.99
CA CYS A 27 8.26 -4.89 5.38
C CYS A 27 6.80 -4.54 5.11
N PHE A 28 6.19 -5.16 4.11
CA PHE A 28 4.86 -4.77 3.63
C PHE A 28 4.04 -5.97 3.21
N ILE A 29 2.72 -5.78 3.24
CA ILE A 29 1.76 -6.64 2.55
C ILE A 29 0.96 -5.72 1.65
N ILE A 30 0.84 -6.07 0.36
CA ILE A 30 0.02 -5.31 -0.59
C ILE A 30 -1.14 -6.19 -1.02
N TYR A 31 -2.36 -5.73 -0.75
CA TYR A 31 -3.58 -6.30 -1.31
C TYR A 31 -3.96 -5.53 -2.55
N LYS A 32 -4.56 -6.21 -3.50
CA LYS A 32 -4.85 -5.65 -4.81
C LYS A 32 -6.24 -6.08 -5.25
N ASN A 33 -6.97 -5.17 -5.89
CA ASN A 33 -8.30 -5.44 -6.44
C ASN A 33 -8.57 -4.49 -7.59
N GLU A 34 -9.17 -4.99 -8.64
CA GLU A 34 -9.57 -4.15 -9.76
C GLU A 34 -10.77 -3.28 -9.35
N ASN A 35 -10.80 -2.05 -9.88
CA ASN A 35 -11.92 -1.15 -9.66
C ASN A 35 -12.45 -0.64 -11.01
N GLN A 36 -13.51 0.15 -10.99
CA GLN A 36 -14.11 0.73 -12.20
C GLN A 36 -14.29 2.23 -12.03
N MET A 37 -13.27 2.88 -11.47
CA MET A 37 -13.35 4.28 -11.10
C MET A 37 -12.62 5.23 -12.05
N GLY A 38 -12.02 4.70 -13.11
CA GLY A 38 -11.27 5.50 -14.06
C GLY A 38 -9.85 5.83 -13.62
N HIS A 39 -9.43 5.40 -12.43
CA HIS A 39 -8.08 5.61 -11.91
C HIS A 39 -7.80 4.66 -10.77
N GLY A 40 -6.53 4.56 -10.37
CA GLY A 40 -6.14 3.75 -9.23
C GLY A 40 -6.34 4.47 -7.91
N ARG A 41 -6.38 3.68 -6.82
CA ARG A 41 -6.45 4.20 -5.46
C ARG A 41 -5.54 3.37 -4.56
N VAL A 42 -5.06 4.00 -3.49
CA VAL A 42 -4.22 3.31 -2.50
C VAL A 42 -4.72 3.63 -1.10
N GLY A 43 -4.86 2.58 -0.29
CA GLY A 43 -5.14 2.71 1.13
C GLY A 43 -3.92 2.28 1.93
N ILE A 44 -3.74 2.88 3.10
CA ILE A 44 -2.62 2.60 3.98
C ILE A 44 -3.15 2.09 5.32
N SER A 45 -2.56 1.01 5.81
CA SER A 45 -2.91 0.48 7.12
C SER A 45 -1.66 0.36 7.99
N VAL A 46 -1.68 1.02 9.15
CA VAL A 46 -0.60 0.98 10.13
C VAL A 46 -1.19 0.56 11.47
N SER A 47 -0.84 -0.65 11.92
CA SER A 47 -1.36 -1.23 13.15
C SER A 47 -0.91 -0.47 14.39
N LYS A 48 -1.77 -0.44 15.42
CA LYS A 48 -1.43 0.10 16.74
C LYS A 48 -0.22 -0.59 17.36
N LYS A 49 0.08 -1.80 16.94
CA LYS A 49 1.25 -2.56 17.43
C LYS A 49 2.56 -1.93 17.03
N LEU A 50 2.57 -1.06 16.03
CA LEU A 50 3.78 -0.41 15.54
C LEU A 50 4.18 0.81 16.34
N GLY A 51 3.35 1.28 17.24
CA GLY A 51 3.67 2.40 18.10
C GLY A 51 2.46 3.27 18.42
N ASN A 52 2.73 4.39 19.07
CA ASN A 52 1.71 5.36 19.44
C ASN A 52 1.27 6.18 18.21
N ALA A 53 0.31 7.08 18.41
CA ALA A 53 -0.26 7.89 17.32
C ALA A 53 0.80 8.72 16.59
N VAL A 54 1.77 9.27 17.32
CA VAL A 54 2.83 10.09 16.72
C VAL A 54 3.68 9.24 15.77
N THR A 55 4.11 8.06 16.23
CA THR A 55 4.90 7.13 15.44
C THR A 55 4.11 6.67 14.20
N ARG A 56 2.86 6.30 14.38
CA ARG A 56 2.03 5.83 13.27
C ARG A 56 1.79 6.92 12.24
N ASN A 57 1.59 8.16 12.67
CA ASN A 57 1.42 9.28 11.73
C ASN A 57 2.69 9.55 10.93
N LYS A 58 3.85 9.40 11.56
CA LYS A 58 5.12 9.53 10.86
C LYS A 58 5.29 8.45 9.79
N ILE A 59 4.96 7.20 10.12
CA ILE A 59 5.00 6.09 9.17
C ILE A 59 4.08 6.37 7.99
N LYS A 60 2.85 6.79 8.26
CA LYS A 60 1.88 7.11 7.22
C LYS A 60 2.39 8.21 6.29
N ARG A 61 3.00 9.25 6.85
CA ARG A 61 3.55 10.36 6.08
C ARG A 61 4.66 9.90 5.14
N GLN A 62 5.59 9.12 5.66
CA GLN A 62 6.68 8.55 4.87
C GLN A 62 6.14 7.66 3.77
N LEU A 63 5.17 6.82 4.10
CA LEU A 63 4.58 5.89 3.14
C LEU A 63 3.86 6.61 2.01
N ARG A 64 3.16 7.70 2.31
CA ARG A 64 2.51 8.52 1.27
C ARG A 64 3.52 9.10 0.29
N MET A 65 4.67 9.54 0.79
CA MET A 65 5.74 10.04 -0.07
C MET A 65 6.28 8.94 -0.97
N MET A 66 6.53 7.75 -0.42
CA MET A 66 6.99 6.61 -1.19
C MET A 66 6.01 6.23 -2.28
N ILE A 67 4.73 6.19 -1.95
CA ILE A 67 3.66 5.84 -2.88
C ILE A 67 3.59 6.85 -4.02
N GLN A 68 3.67 8.13 -3.73
CA GLN A 68 3.66 9.17 -4.77
C GLN A 68 4.82 9.01 -5.75
N GLU A 69 5.96 8.56 -5.26
CA GLU A 69 7.15 8.38 -6.09
C GLU A 69 7.14 7.09 -6.90
N CYS A 70 6.50 6.05 -6.39
CA CYS A 70 6.60 4.71 -6.95
C CYS A 70 5.34 4.20 -7.64
N PHE A 71 4.16 4.61 -7.17
CA PHE A 71 2.89 4.06 -7.66
C PHE A 71 2.34 4.88 -8.82
N HIS A 72 1.68 4.18 -9.74
CA HIS A 72 0.99 4.78 -10.88
C HIS A 72 -0.53 4.65 -10.68
N PHE A 73 -1.25 5.73 -10.90
CA PHE A 73 -2.69 5.79 -10.68
C PHE A 73 -3.50 5.80 -11.98
N ASP A 74 -2.86 5.50 -13.09
CA ASP A 74 -3.48 5.48 -14.41
C ASP A 74 -4.21 4.18 -14.72
N GLU A 75 -4.02 3.15 -13.90
CA GLU A 75 -4.72 1.88 -14.04
C GLU A 75 -5.84 1.81 -13.01
N GLU A 76 -6.93 1.13 -13.35
CA GLU A 76 -8.10 0.99 -12.47
C GLU A 76 -7.89 -0.16 -11.48
N VAL A 77 -6.99 0.05 -10.53
CA VAL A 77 -6.63 -0.94 -9.52
C VAL A 77 -6.55 -0.28 -8.16
N ASP A 78 -7.16 -0.92 -7.17
CA ASP A 78 -7.03 -0.53 -5.76
C ASP A 78 -5.95 -1.34 -5.10
N TYR A 79 -5.11 -0.67 -4.32
CA TYR A 79 -4.10 -1.32 -3.50
C TYR A 79 -4.30 -0.94 -2.04
N ILE A 80 -4.10 -1.91 -1.14
CA ILE A 80 -4.00 -1.65 0.29
C ILE A 80 -2.58 -2.03 0.71
N VAL A 81 -1.85 -1.07 1.25
CA VAL A 81 -0.49 -1.29 1.74
C VAL A 81 -0.53 -1.40 3.26
N ILE A 82 -0.17 -2.56 3.77
CA ILE A 82 -0.10 -2.83 5.20
C ILE A 82 1.36 -2.85 5.62
N VAL A 83 1.70 -2.07 6.64
CA VAL A 83 3.07 -1.95 7.15
C VAL A 83 3.33 -3.05 8.16
N ARG A 84 4.44 -3.77 7.99
CA ARG A 84 4.89 -4.81 8.92
C ARG A 84 5.96 -4.24 9.84
N LYS A 85 6.18 -4.93 10.97
CA LYS A 85 7.09 -4.48 12.02
C LYS A 85 8.51 -4.20 11.54
N ARG A 86 8.99 -4.94 10.55
CA ARG A 86 10.34 -4.77 10.00
C ARG A 86 10.59 -3.35 9.47
N PHE A 87 9.53 -2.65 9.07
CA PHE A 87 9.62 -1.25 8.61
C PHE A 87 10.36 -0.37 9.62
N LEU A 88 10.16 -0.63 10.91
CA LEU A 88 10.76 0.17 11.99
C LEU A 88 12.27 0.03 12.07
N ASP A 89 12.81 -1.08 11.56
CA ASP A 89 14.25 -1.36 11.62
C ASP A 89 15.03 -0.83 10.43
N ASN A 90 14.34 -0.33 9.42
CA ASN A 90 14.95 0.10 8.18
C ASN A 90 14.97 1.62 8.03
N THR A 91 15.89 2.10 7.19
CA THR A 91 15.89 3.50 6.78
C THR A 91 14.77 3.75 5.77
N TYR A 92 14.49 5.02 5.50
CA TYR A 92 13.51 5.43 4.49
C TYR A 92 13.84 4.81 3.12
N ILE A 93 15.10 4.90 2.73
CA ILE A 93 15.56 4.39 1.42
C ILE A 93 15.38 2.87 1.32
N GLU A 94 15.72 2.15 2.38
CA GLU A 94 15.54 0.70 2.42
C GLU A 94 14.06 0.32 2.29
N ASN A 95 13.20 1.00 3.04
CA ASN A 95 11.76 0.75 2.98
C ASN A 95 11.19 1.09 1.61
N LYS A 96 11.64 2.18 1.02
CA LYS A 96 11.19 2.59 -0.32
C LYS A 96 11.54 1.54 -1.36
N LYS A 97 12.74 0.98 -1.31
CA LYS A 97 13.17 -0.08 -2.22
C LYS A 97 12.30 -1.32 -2.06
N GLU A 98 12.01 -1.69 -0.82
CA GLU A 98 11.16 -2.85 -0.54
C GLU A 98 9.74 -2.66 -1.07
N LEU A 99 9.19 -1.46 -0.90
CA LEU A 99 7.85 -1.13 -1.39
C LEU A 99 7.81 -1.16 -2.92
N GLU A 100 8.80 -0.55 -3.55
CA GLU A 100 8.89 -0.50 -5.01
C GLU A 100 8.99 -1.90 -5.61
N TYR A 101 9.83 -2.74 -5.03
CA TYR A 101 9.99 -4.11 -5.46
C TYR A 101 8.67 -4.88 -5.37
N LEU A 102 7.99 -4.76 -4.23
CA LEU A 102 6.75 -5.49 -4.00
C LEU A 102 5.63 -4.99 -4.92
N TYR A 103 5.57 -3.69 -5.14
CA TYR A 103 4.58 -3.09 -6.05
C TYR A 103 4.78 -3.59 -7.49
N LYS A 104 6.01 -3.60 -7.97
CA LYS A 104 6.33 -4.10 -9.30
C LYS A 104 5.95 -5.58 -9.44
N LYS A 105 6.19 -6.36 -8.40
CA LYS A 105 5.82 -7.77 -8.37
C LYS A 105 4.31 -7.93 -8.43
N ALA A 106 3.56 -7.13 -7.71
CA ALA A 106 2.10 -7.15 -7.73
C ALA A 106 1.56 -6.82 -9.11
N LYS A 107 2.13 -5.84 -9.78
CA LYS A 107 1.73 -5.47 -11.15
C LYS A 107 2.00 -6.59 -12.14
N ARG A 108 3.17 -7.22 -12.06
CA ARG A 108 3.54 -8.30 -12.97
C ARG A 108 2.64 -9.51 -12.84
N LYS A 109 2.26 -9.87 -11.62
CA LYS A 109 1.41 -11.04 -11.40
C LYS A 109 0.06 -10.92 -12.09
N GLU A 110 -0.42 -9.71 -12.25
CA GLU A 110 -1.65 -9.47 -12.99
C GLU A 110 -1.54 -9.88 -14.44
N ILE A 111 -0.38 -9.67 -15.03
CA ILE A 111 -0.12 -9.95 -16.43
C ILE A 111 0.11 -11.46 -16.66
N SER A 112 0.57 -12.15 -15.65
CA SER A 112 1.01 -13.55 -15.72
C SER A 112 -0.09 -14.60 -15.78
N LYS A 113 -1.30 -14.22 -15.95
CA LYS A 113 -2.41 -15.20 -15.97
C LYS A 113 -2.48 -15.98 -17.26
#